data_991b09b6ab9376b2562a46e707b013cd
#
_entry.id   991b09b6ab9376b2562a46e707b013cd
#
_cell.length_a   1.000
_cell.length_b   1.000
_cell.length_c   1.000
_cell.angle_alpha   90.00
_cell.angle_beta   90.00
_cell.angle_gamma   90.00
#
_symmetry.space_group_name_H-M   'P 1'
#
loop_
_entity.id
_entity.type
_entity.pdbx_description
1 polymer ?
#
loop_
_entity_poly.entity_id
_entity_poly.type
_entity_poly.pdbx_seq_one_letter_code
_entity_poly.pdbx_strand_id
1 'polypeptide(L)'
;MISQKSQPQNLTGGGWFSWGLKFLVIFLGLISFSDLIFSNNASALFTPTLSASVDNSAISVNGNYAINSMHGWATPSVGFTINTDNSTGYSVYLNTETDDTDLININSTTNARIKSIKEASTYTGFPQNSWGYGVKIYDYTPTRPCYPIPGKSTSSKIYSIDKRDMNDGGFRLFTCMMLSDTLESGTYTNKLMISIVSNPYEKKAKMTYGSDFNTKLHSLETATNKIEHLTRSYNLPSSSVNTINAESYDSDYEIKIWFDTSNNTAYYYTDSEKIILNSDCQGMFMRFDKMKELDLRDFDSSLVENMHTMFYEMRALESIDLSNFNTRNVRTMYSMFNADVSLENLDVSSFRTDNVSNMKYMFFEMRKLKELNLSNFNTSNVVDMSVMFSNMYALTTLDLSSFNTSKVTDMSYMFYNMNKIIDLDLSNFNTQNVTDMGGMFAYVTNLKSLNLANFNTKKVTNMYSMFSSMPSLITLDLSSFDTSNVTNMDGMFYHANSLTSLVLSNFDTSNVVNMQSMFELGDEDTDKDKLTVIYVNNDFNTAKLANFSEMFKNRKKLRGGNGSYLANPSIADKSWLRIDDPTHGRPGYFTRKP
;
A
#
# COMPACT_ATOMS: atom_id res chain seq x y z
N MET A 1 28.19 29.67 -23.66
CA MET A 1 28.53 31.04 -24.10
C MET A 1 27.90 31.27 -25.47
N ILE A 2 26.77 31.90 -25.53
CA ILE A 2 26.21 32.41 -26.78
C ILE A 2 26.07 33.92 -26.58
N SER A 3 26.98 34.68 -27.17
CA SER A 3 26.95 36.14 -27.24
C SER A 3 26.30 36.51 -28.56
N GLN A 4 25.10 37.03 -28.58
CA GLN A 4 24.59 37.81 -29.70
C GLN A 4 24.63 39.29 -29.32
N LYS A 5 25.51 40.03 -30.03
CA LYS A 5 25.54 41.48 -30.09
C LYS A 5 24.45 41.96 -31.03
N SER A 6 23.47 42.71 -30.54
CA SER A 6 22.65 43.57 -31.39
C SER A 6 23.04 45.03 -31.12
N GLN A 7 23.39 45.75 -32.16
CA GLN A 7 23.69 47.18 -32.12
C GLN A 7 22.42 48.02 -31.86
N PRO A 8 22.51 49.16 -31.16
CA PRO A 8 21.39 50.04 -30.94
C PRO A 8 21.15 50.94 -32.16
N GLN A 9 19.94 50.99 -32.66
CA GLN A 9 19.50 52.05 -33.55
C GLN A 9 19.21 53.34 -32.76
N ASN A 10 19.88 54.42 -33.14
CA ASN A 10 19.64 55.75 -32.68
C ASN A 10 18.24 56.26 -33.11
N LEU A 11 17.41 56.60 -32.14
CA LEU A 11 16.23 57.45 -32.37
C LEU A 11 16.33 58.65 -31.45
N THR A 12 16.40 59.83 -32.06
CA THR A 12 16.48 61.15 -31.46
C THR A 12 15.14 61.64 -30.98
N GLY A 13 15.11 62.21 -29.76
CA GLY A 13 14.12 63.20 -29.35
C GLY A 13 12.99 62.73 -28.46
N GLY A 14 13.03 63.13 -27.21
CA GLY A 14 11.95 63.03 -26.22
C GLY A 14 12.35 62.18 -25.01
N GLY A 15 12.39 62.76 -23.80
CA GLY A 15 12.86 62.11 -22.56
C GLY A 15 12.11 60.84 -22.23
N TRP A 16 12.70 59.71 -22.66
CA TRP A 16 12.18 58.38 -22.36
C TRP A 16 12.94 57.79 -21.19
N PHE A 17 12.22 57.36 -20.17
CA PHE A 17 12.77 56.43 -19.20
C PHE A 17 12.80 55.05 -19.81
N SER A 18 13.96 54.55 -20.20
CA SER A 18 14.09 53.17 -20.66
C SER A 18 14.81 52.34 -19.59
N TRP A 19 14.26 51.22 -19.27
CA TRP A 19 14.74 50.28 -18.29
C TRP A 19 15.22 49.03 -19.01
N GLY A 20 16.44 48.62 -18.80
CA GLY A 20 16.95 47.38 -19.37
C GLY A 20 17.40 46.44 -18.26
N LEU A 21 16.70 45.36 -18.07
CA LEU A 21 17.16 44.23 -17.27
C LEU A 21 17.77 43.20 -18.22
N LYS A 22 19.03 42.87 -18.02
CA LYS A 22 19.71 41.83 -18.84
C LYS A 22 19.82 40.55 -18.02
N PHE A 23 19.41 39.43 -18.60
CA PHE A 23 19.55 38.12 -18.01
C PHE A 23 20.77 37.40 -18.62
N LEU A 24 21.58 36.80 -17.76
CA LEU A 24 22.56 35.80 -18.13
C LEU A 24 22.09 34.46 -17.57
N VAL A 25 21.75 33.53 -18.45
CA VAL A 25 21.42 32.16 -18.05
C VAL A 25 22.71 31.35 -18.05
N ILE A 26 23.11 30.87 -16.88
CA ILE A 26 24.27 30.01 -16.70
C ILE A 26 23.81 28.58 -16.51
N PHE A 27 24.16 27.68 -17.41
CA PHE A 27 23.97 26.23 -17.22
C PHE A 27 25.17 25.67 -16.46
N LEU A 28 24.95 25.21 -15.24
CA LEU A 28 25.92 24.41 -14.49
C LEU A 28 25.41 22.96 -14.47
N GLY A 29 25.85 22.20 -15.45
CA GLY A 29 25.78 20.74 -15.37
C GLY A 29 26.83 20.26 -14.39
N LEU A 30 26.41 19.73 -13.24
CA LEU A 30 27.31 18.99 -12.35
C LEU A 30 27.61 17.63 -12.99
N ILE A 31 28.75 17.53 -13.67
CA ILE A 31 29.37 16.24 -13.98
C ILE A 31 30.00 15.76 -12.68
N SER A 32 29.45 14.74 -12.07
CA SER A 32 30.13 14.06 -10.94
C SER A 32 31.37 13.34 -11.48
N PHE A 33 32.54 13.74 -11.03
CA PHE A 33 33.87 13.21 -11.45
C PHE A 33 34.22 11.87 -10.78
N SER A 34 33.24 11.10 -10.28
CA SER A 34 33.54 9.84 -9.57
C SER A 34 33.59 8.58 -10.43
N ASP A 35 33.29 8.63 -11.74
CA ASP A 35 33.14 7.42 -12.56
C ASP A 35 34.18 7.28 -13.70
N LEU A 36 35.40 7.74 -13.49
CA LEU A 36 36.47 7.58 -14.46
C LEU A 36 37.53 6.59 -13.99
N ILE A 37 37.16 5.35 -13.67
CA ILE A 37 38.08 4.21 -13.67
C ILE A 37 37.29 2.90 -13.86
N PHE A 38 37.57 2.22 -15.01
CA PHE A 38 37.25 0.82 -15.37
C PHE A 38 35.80 0.41 -15.67
N SER A 39 35.48 0.35 -16.97
CA SER A 39 35.11 -0.91 -17.62
C SER A 39 34.91 -0.71 -19.14
N ASN A 40 35.55 -1.55 -19.93
CA ASN A 40 35.26 -1.72 -21.35
C ASN A 40 33.98 -2.51 -21.54
N ASN A 41 32.85 -1.85 -21.46
CA ASN A 41 31.58 -2.24 -22.09
C ASN A 41 30.69 -0.99 -22.04
N ALA A 42 30.42 -0.40 -23.19
CA ALA A 42 29.59 0.79 -23.29
C ALA A 42 28.11 0.43 -23.07
N SER A 43 27.70 0.29 -21.82
CA SER A 43 26.29 0.51 -21.46
C SER A 43 26.09 2.03 -21.49
N ALA A 44 25.11 2.51 -22.24
CA ALA A 44 24.80 3.93 -22.33
C ALA A 44 24.46 4.44 -20.91
N LEU A 45 25.41 5.17 -20.33
CA LEU A 45 25.22 5.79 -19.02
C LEU A 45 24.11 6.83 -19.20
N PHE A 46 22.91 6.58 -18.63
CA PHE A 46 21.86 7.58 -18.61
C PHE A 46 22.39 8.80 -17.82
N THR A 47 22.48 9.93 -18.50
CA THR A 47 22.82 11.21 -17.87
C THR A 47 21.59 12.09 -17.99
N PRO A 48 20.97 12.51 -16.88
CA PRO A 48 19.82 13.40 -16.96
C PRO A 48 20.13 14.63 -17.79
N THR A 49 19.23 14.97 -18.69
CA THR A 49 19.33 16.17 -19.51
C THR A 49 18.58 17.32 -18.83
N LEU A 50 19.11 18.53 -19.01
CA LEU A 50 18.46 19.77 -18.56
C LEU A 50 18.61 20.79 -19.69
N SER A 51 17.48 21.24 -20.23
CA SER A 51 17.45 22.31 -21.22
C SER A 51 16.56 23.45 -20.72
N ALA A 52 16.94 24.68 -21.03
CA ALA A 52 16.15 25.84 -20.72
C ALA A 52 16.22 26.88 -21.83
N SER A 53 15.12 27.56 -22.04
CA SER A 53 15.02 28.71 -22.92
C SER A 53 14.29 29.85 -22.21
N VAL A 54 14.52 31.06 -22.70
CA VAL A 54 13.91 32.28 -22.20
C VAL A 54 13.24 33.02 -23.36
N ASP A 55 12.03 33.49 -23.17
CA ASP A 55 11.27 34.21 -24.21
C ASP A 55 11.85 35.61 -24.54
N ASN A 56 12.51 36.23 -23.57
CA ASN A 56 13.21 37.50 -23.77
C ASN A 56 14.40 37.63 -22.80
N SER A 57 15.55 38.01 -23.32
CA SER A 57 16.77 38.21 -22.52
C SER A 57 16.83 39.58 -21.83
N ALA A 58 15.88 40.45 -22.06
CA ALA A 58 15.82 41.78 -21.46
C ALA A 58 14.36 42.15 -21.10
N ILE A 59 14.18 42.73 -19.92
CA ILE A 59 12.93 43.35 -19.52
C ILE A 59 13.12 44.86 -19.59
N SER A 60 12.19 45.56 -20.26
CA SER A 60 12.17 47.01 -20.31
C SER A 60 10.82 47.55 -19.87
N VAL A 61 10.81 48.65 -19.18
CA VAL A 61 9.63 49.37 -18.72
C VAL A 61 9.67 50.80 -19.22
N ASN A 62 8.60 51.27 -19.85
CA ASN A 62 8.44 52.70 -20.10
C ASN A 62 8.02 53.42 -18.80
N GLY A 63 8.97 54.09 -18.20
CA GLY A 63 8.78 54.79 -16.94
C GLY A 63 7.70 55.89 -17.00
N ASN A 64 7.59 56.60 -18.12
CA ASN A 64 6.53 57.60 -18.30
C ASN A 64 5.13 56.98 -18.31
N TYR A 65 4.99 55.80 -18.90
CA TYR A 65 3.70 55.07 -18.84
C TYR A 65 3.39 54.58 -17.40
N ALA A 66 4.38 54.03 -16.71
CA ALA A 66 4.21 53.53 -15.36
C ALA A 66 3.89 54.68 -14.34
N ILE A 67 4.52 55.84 -14.48
CA ILE A 67 4.28 57.02 -13.61
C ILE A 67 2.92 57.68 -13.92
N ASN A 68 2.52 57.70 -15.19
CA ASN A 68 1.25 58.27 -15.64
C ASN A 68 0.07 57.30 -15.54
N SER A 69 0.30 56.03 -15.26
CA SER A 69 -0.75 55.10 -14.89
C SER A 69 -1.28 55.48 -13.50
N MET A 70 -2.57 55.27 -13.25
CA MET A 70 -3.26 55.69 -12.01
C MET A 70 -2.57 55.26 -10.71
N HIS A 71 -1.55 54.40 -10.74
CA HIS A 71 -0.92 53.79 -9.57
C HIS A 71 0.61 53.71 -9.57
N GLY A 72 1.32 54.17 -10.61
CA GLY A 72 2.80 54.11 -10.66
C GLY A 72 3.37 52.66 -10.64
N TRP A 73 2.54 51.64 -10.85
CA TRP A 73 2.91 50.24 -10.70
C TRP A 73 3.19 49.57 -12.04
N ALA A 74 4.29 48.83 -12.09
CA ALA A 74 4.64 48.04 -13.26
C ALA A 74 5.10 46.62 -12.88
N THR A 75 4.66 45.62 -13.65
CA THR A 75 5.03 44.21 -13.43
C THR A 75 5.42 43.52 -14.75
N PRO A 76 6.49 44.00 -15.42
CA PRO A 76 6.96 43.33 -16.61
C PRO A 76 7.48 41.93 -16.26
N SER A 77 7.35 40.97 -17.19
CA SER A 77 7.71 39.59 -16.93
C SER A 77 8.46 38.94 -18.08
N VAL A 78 9.23 37.92 -17.77
CA VAL A 78 9.91 37.06 -18.71
C VAL A 78 9.55 35.59 -18.40
N GLY A 79 9.30 34.80 -19.44
CA GLY A 79 9.00 33.38 -19.32
C GLY A 79 10.25 32.52 -19.50
N PHE A 80 10.33 31.48 -18.72
CA PHE A 80 11.35 30.44 -18.81
C PHE A 80 10.65 29.13 -19.14
N THR A 81 11.11 28.45 -20.17
CA THR A 81 10.71 27.07 -20.50
C THR A 81 11.86 26.16 -20.15
N ILE A 82 11.61 25.14 -19.33
CA ILE A 82 12.62 24.24 -18.80
C ILE A 82 12.13 22.81 -18.99
N ASN A 83 12.98 21.98 -19.59
CA ASN A 83 12.75 20.56 -19.77
C ASN A 83 13.84 19.76 -19.10
N THR A 84 13.45 18.70 -18.37
CA THR A 84 14.40 17.76 -17.78
C THR A 84 13.79 16.36 -17.72
N ASP A 85 14.58 15.35 -18.03
CA ASP A 85 14.27 13.94 -17.80
C ASP A 85 14.76 13.44 -16.43
N ASN A 86 15.41 14.32 -15.65
CA ASN A 86 15.80 14.02 -14.27
C ASN A 86 14.56 13.76 -13.41
N SER A 87 14.46 12.56 -12.79
CA SER A 87 13.34 12.16 -11.94
C SER A 87 13.22 13.01 -10.66
N THR A 88 14.31 13.65 -10.22
CA THR A 88 14.34 14.56 -9.07
C THR A 88 14.16 16.03 -9.46
N GLY A 89 14.02 16.32 -10.77
CA GLY A 89 13.72 17.64 -11.27
C GLY A 89 14.90 18.63 -11.24
N TYR A 90 14.57 19.90 -11.01
CA TYR A 90 15.56 20.99 -11.02
C TYR A 90 15.21 22.08 -10.01
N SER A 91 16.21 22.91 -9.69
CA SER A 91 16.07 24.11 -8.87
C SER A 91 16.54 25.34 -9.63
N VAL A 92 15.87 26.47 -9.42
CA VAL A 92 16.19 27.76 -10.06
C VAL A 92 16.57 28.76 -8.97
N TYR A 93 17.70 29.41 -9.19
CA TYR A 93 18.25 30.41 -8.29
C TYR A 93 18.32 31.76 -9.01
N LEU A 94 18.07 32.83 -8.25
CA LEU A 94 18.18 34.20 -8.70
C LEU A 94 19.21 34.94 -7.84
N ASN A 95 20.03 35.76 -8.48
CA ASN A 95 20.88 36.74 -7.84
C ASN A 95 21.24 37.86 -8.83
N THR A 96 21.80 38.95 -8.34
CA THR A 96 22.44 39.98 -9.16
C THR A 96 23.88 39.64 -9.49
N GLU A 97 24.45 40.25 -10.52
CA GLU A 97 25.87 40.02 -10.93
C GLU A 97 26.86 40.49 -9.85
N THR A 98 26.46 41.48 -9.04
CA THR A 98 27.20 42.03 -7.90
C THR A 98 26.30 41.97 -6.64
N ASP A 99 26.81 42.37 -5.50
CA ASP A 99 25.97 42.51 -4.28
C ASP A 99 25.13 43.80 -4.27
N ASP A 100 25.26 44.68 -5.26
CA ASP A 100 24.38 45.82 -5.45
C ASP A 100 23.07 45.37 -6.09
N THR A 101 21.98 45.42 -5.31
CA THR A 101 20.65 44.95 -5.72
C THR A 101 19.76 46.07 -6.26
N ASP A 102 20.25 47.34 -6.26
CA ASP A 102 19.49 48.50 -6.73
C ASP A 102 19.54 48.57 -8.27
N LEU A 103 18.53 49.18 -8.86
CA LEU A 103 18.63 49.64 -10.25
C LEU A 103 19.36 51.00 -10.25
N ILE A 104 20.46 51.09 -11.00
CA ILE A 104 21.34 52.23 -11.06
C ILE A 104 21.04 53.05 -12.30
N ASN A 105 20.85 54.35 -12.17
CA ASN A 105 20.71 55.26 -13.30
C ASN A 105 22.09 55.51 -13.95
N ILE A 106 22.30 54.98 -15.12
CA ILE A 106 23.56 55.07 -15.84
C ILE A 106 23.84 56.46 -16.43
N ASN A 107 22.82 57.32 -16.42
CA ASN A 107 22.90 58.71 -16.90
C ASN A 107 22.94 59.75 -15.77
N SER A 108 22.87 59.30 -14.52
CA SER A 108 22.75 60.19 -13.36
C SER A 108 24.07 60.80 -12.95
N THR A 109 24.06 62.08 -12.64
CA THR A 109 25.17 62.80 -12.01
C THR A 109 25.09 62.78 -10.48
N THR A 110 23.94 62.36 -9.93
CA THR A 110 23.65 62.31 -8.49
C THR A 110 23.66 60.90 -7.92
N ASN A 111 24.00 59.89 -8.74
CA ASN A 111 23.94 58.47 -8.39
C ASN A 111 22.51 58.03 -8.03
N ALA A 112 21.50 58.45 -8.79
CA ALA A 112 20.10 58.10 -8.57
C ALA A 112 19.87 56.58 -8.73
N ARG A 113 19.05 56.04 -7.80
CA ARG A 113 18.79 54.59 -7.69
C ARG A 113 17.31 54.30 -7.43
N ILE A 114 16.86 53.14 -7.89
CA ILE A 114 15.62 52.51 -7.42
C ILE A 114 16.00 51.34 -6.54
N LYS A 115 15.69 51.46 -5.26
CA LYS A 115 16.15 50.49 -4.25
C LYS A 115 15.42 49.17 -4.32
N SER A 116 16.12 48.08 -4.11
CA SER A 116 15.45 46.82 -3.83
C SER A 116 14.64 46.90 -2.53
N ILE A 117 13.43 46.33 -2.50
CA ILE A 117 12.66 46.20 -1.24
C ILE A 117 13.44 45.36 -0.23
N LYS A 118 13.21 45.55 1.06
CA LYS A 118 13.93 44.84 2.12
C LYS A 118 13.17 43.60 2.61
N GLU A 119 11.86 43.62 2.45
CA GLU A 119 10.95 42.56 2.91
C GLU A 119 9.92 42.25 1.82
N ALA A 120 9.33 41.05 1.88
CA ALA A 120 8.27 40.68 0.95
C ALA A 120 7.07 41.64 1.11
N SER A 121 6.58 42.19 -0.01
CA SER A 121 5.50 43.16 -0.02
C SER A 121 4.50 42.91 -1.14
N THR A 122 3.24 43.20 -0.86
CA THR A 122 2.17 43.25 -1.86
C THR A 122 1.97 44.68 -2.38
N TYR A 123 1.15 44.83 -3.42
CA TYR A 123 0.87 46.14 -4.04
C TYR A 123 0.54 47.25 -3.02
N THR A 124 -0.30 46.98 -2.04
CA THR A 124 -0.77 47.98 -1.06
C THR A 124 0.28 48.46 -0.08
N GLY A 125 1.37 47.72 0.10
CA GLY A 125 2.47 48.08 1.03
C GLY A 125 3.80 48.34 0.34
N PHE A 126 3.82 48.37 -1.01
CA PHE A 126 5.08 48.45 -1.77
C PHE A 126 5.67 49.89 -1.71
N PRO A 127 6.94 50.04 -1.33
CA PRO A 127 7.56 51.37 -1.19
C PRO A 127 7.70 52.06 -2.56
N GLN A 128 7.53 53.39 -2.58
CA GLN A 128 7.80 54.18 -3.78
C GLN A 128 9.29 54.17 -4.15
N ASN A 129 9.58 54.27 -5.46
CA ASN A 129 10.91 54.24 -6.05
C ASN A 129 11.69 52.99 -5.62
N SER A 130 10.96 51.87 -5.53
CA SER A 130 11.51 50.56 -5.19
C SER A 130 11.13 49.49 -6.22
N TRP A 131 11.88 48.39 -6.20
CA TRP A 131 11.62 47.25 -7.02
C TRP A 131 11.89 45.94 -6.29
N GLY A 132 11.34 44.85 -6.83
CA GLY A 132 11.49 43.48 -6.34
C GLY A 132 11.16 42.47 -7.42
N TYR A 133 11.11 41.21 -7.07
CA TYR A 133 10.73 40.13 -8.00
C TYR A 133 9.58 39.27 -7.45
N GLY A 134 8.91 38.58 -8.35
CA GLY A 134 8.00 37.49 -8.00
C GLY A 134 8.01 36.39 -9.06
N VAL A 135 7.48 35.22 -8.73
CA VAL A 135 7.41 34.06 -9.61
C VAL A 135 5.97 33.63 -9.81
N LYS A 136 5.60 33.32 -11.08
CA LYS A 136 4.26 32.85 -11.46
C LYS A 136 4.38 31.52 -12.19
N ILE A 137 3.61 30.51 -11.75
CA ILE A 137 3.68 29.14 -12.32
C ILE A 137 2.62 28.91 -13.39
N TYR A 138 1.39 29.28 -13.21
CA TYR A 138 0.26 29.31 -14.15
C TYR A 138 -0.84 30.20 -13.59
N ASP A 139 -1.52 30.91 -14.51
CA ASP A 139 -2.71 31.75 -14.35
C ASP A 139 -3.06 32.48 -13.04
N TYR A 140 -3.38 33.72 -13.28
CA TYR A 140 -4.08 34.79 -12.58
C TYR A 140 -4.49 34.59 -11.11
N THR A 141 -3.64 35.08 -10.20
CA THR A 141 -4.10 35.61 -8.91
C THR A 141 -3.45 36.98 -8.64
N PRO A 142 -4.25 38.03 -8.36
CA PRO A 142 -3.76 39.41 -8.27
C PRO A 142 -2.94 39.75 -7.01
N THR A 143 -2.66 38.80 -6.12
CA THR A 143 -2.16 39.08 -4.74
C THR A 143 -0.88 38.36 -4.38
N ARG A 144 0.01 38.06 -5.33
CA ARG A 144 1.31 37.44 -4.96
C ARG A 144 2.28 38.50 -4.44
N PRO A 145 2.98 38.23 -3.34
CA PRO A 145 4.00 39.14 -2.82
C PRO A 145 5.19 39.25 -3.79
N CYS A 146 5.79 40.41 -3.79
CA CYS A 146 7.09 40.65 -4.39
C CYS A 146 8.16 40.52 -3.33
N TYR A 147 9.28 39.95 -3.67
CA TYR A 147 10.40 39.65 -2.79
C TYR A 147 11.58 40.58 -3.06
N PRO A 148 12.47 40.79 -2.08
CA PRO A 148 13.72 41.49 -2.26
C PRO A 148 14.58 40.84 -3.32
N ILE A 149 15.27 41.64 -4.14
CA ILE A 149 16.26 41.13 -5.10
C ILE A 149 17.45 40.59 -4.32
N PRO A 150 17.85 39.31 -4.51
CA PRO A 150 19.02 38.77 -3.83
C PRO A 150 20.32 39.24 -4.50
N GLY A 151 21.31 39.62 -3.68
CA GLY A 151 22.65 39.94 -4.13
C GLY A 151 23.43 38.69 -4.58
N LYS A 152 24.63 38.92 -5.13
CA LYS A 152 25.51 37.84 -5.59
C LYS A 152 25.84 36.84 -4.48
N SER A 153 26.13 37.36 -3.27
CA SER A 153 26.49 36.55 -2.11
C SER A 153 25.27 35.92 -1.40
N THR A 154 24.04 36.38 -1.73
CA THR A 154 22.78 35.95 -1.10
C THR A 154 21.82 35.27 -2.04
N SER A 155 22.33 34.59 -3.07
CA SER A 155 21.51 33.88 -4.07
C SER A 155 20.32 33.13 -3.45
N SER A 156 19.13 33.34 -3.99
CA SER A 156 17.90 32.75 -3.48
C SER A 156 17.32 31.73 -4.45
N LYS A 157 16.89 30.59 -3.93
CA LYS A 157 16.09 29.62 -4.68
C LYS A 157 14.68 30.16 -4.88
N ILE A 158 14.32 30.42 -6.13
CA ILE A 158 13.06 31.07 -6.50
C ILE A 158 12.01 30.12 -7.04
N TYR A 159 12.43 28.96 -7.55
CA TYR A 159 11.56 27.94 -8.10
C TYR A 159 12.21 26.57 -8.03
N SER A 160 11.44 25.50 -7.91
CA SER A 160 11.90 24.11 -8.03
C SER A 160 10.78 23.18 -8.40
N ILE A 161 11.12 22.12 -9.11
CA ILE A 161 10.30 20.93 -9.36
C ILE A 161 11.10 19.72 -8.88
N ASP A 162 10.42 18.74 -8.29
CA ASP A 162 10.99 17.51 -7.73
C ASP A 162 10.63 16.27 -8.56
N LYS A 163 10.32 16.45 -9.84
CA LYS A 163 9.92 15.40 -10.79
C LYS A 163 10.38 15.73 -12.21
N ARG A 164 10.30 14.72 -13.08
CA ARG A 164 10.49 14.94 -14.54
C ARG A 164 9.54 16.01 -15.06
N ASP A 165 10.05 16.83 -15.95
CA ASP A 165 9.27 17.82 -16.67
C ASP A 165 9.76 17.90 -18.14
N MET A 166 9.09 17.14 -19.01
CA MET A 166 9.39 17.03 -20.43
C MET A 166 8.37 17.75 -21.33
N ASN A 167 7.36 18.40 -20.73
CA ASN A 167 6.23 18.98 -21.45
C ASN A 167 6.28 20.52 -21.44
N ASP A 168 7.43 21.12 -21.76
CA ASP A 168 7.61 22.57 -21.78
C ASP A 168 7.18 23.25 -20.47
N GLY A 169 7.53 22.60 -19.35
CA GLY A 169 7.36 23.16 -18.02
C GLY A 169 8.17 24.43 -17.83
N GLY A 170 7.85 25.19 -16.81
CA GLY A 170 8.59 26.41 -16.51
C GLY A 170 7.85 27.37 -15.62
N PHE A 171 8.33 28.61 -15.62
CA PHE A 171 7.77 29.68 -14.80
C PHE A 171 7.93 31.04 -15.48
N ARG A 172 7.18 32.02 -14.99
CA ARG A 172 7.41 33.42 -15.34
C ARG A 172 8.01 34.15 -14.15
N LEU A 173 9.14 34.81 -14.37
CA LEU A 173 9.71 35.78 -13.45
C LEU A 173 9.13 37.15 -13.80
N PHE A 174 8.49 37.81 -12.86
CA PHE A 174 8.06 39.19 -13.01
C PHE A 174 8.81 40.10 -12.05
N THR A 175 9.02 41.32 -12.45
CA THR A 175 9.58 42.35 -11.58
C THR A 175 8.45 43.29 -11.14
N CYS A 176 8.48 43.67 -9.87
CA CYS A 176 7.55 44.63 -9.29
C CYS A 176 8.24 45.95 -9.16
N MET A 177 7.61 47.03 -9.58
CA MET A 177 8.15 48.41 -9.43
C MET A 177 7.03 49.35 -9.04
N MET A 178 7.34 50.26 -8.09
CA MET A 178 6.50 51.39 -7.78
C MET A 178 7.33 52.66 -8.01
N LEU A 179 6.89 53.50 -8.96
CA LEU A 179 7.63 54.66 -9.41
C LEU A 179 6.87 55.94 -9.07
N SER A 180 7.59 57.03 -8.81
CA SER A 180 7.02 58.37 -8.61
C SER A 180 7.63 59.39 -9.57
N ASP A 181 6.95 60.53 -9.73
CA ASP A 181 7.37 61.67 -10.53
C ASP A 181 8.62 62.41 -10.00
N THR A 182 9.00 62.10 -8.76
CA THR A 182 10.22 62.63 -8.15
C THR A 182 11.49 61.89 -8.54
N LEU A 183 11.34 60.80 -9.31
CA LEU A 183 12.49 60.03 -9.75
C LEU A 183 13.27 60.76 -10.84
N GLU A 184 14.61 60.86 -10.69
CA GLU A 184 15.50 61.47 -11.70
C GLU A 184 15.32 60.78 -13.07
N SER A 185 15.25 61.59 -14.15
CA SER A 185 15.17 61.05 -15.50
C SER A 185 16.47 60.33 -15.90
N GLY A 186 16.32 59.20 -16.61
CA GLY A 186 17.46 58.42 -17.09
C GLY A 186 17.16 56.95 -17.28
N THR A 187 18.18 56.20 -17.59
CA THR A 187 18.11 54.76 -17.79
C THR A 187 18.61 54.04 -16.54
N TYR A 188 17.73 53.32 -15.84
CA TYR A 188 18.06 52.56 -14.65
C TYR A 188 18.27 51.10 -15.05
N THR A 189 19.35 50.49 -14.61
CA THR A 189 19.71 49.13 -15.01
C THR A 189 20.24 48.31 -13.83
N ASN A 190 20.02 47.03 -13.87
CA ASN A 190 20.76 45.99 -13.13
C ASN A 190 20.81 44.72 -13.98
N LYS A 191 21.65 43.79 -13.61
CA LYS A 191 21.80 42.52 -14.28
C LYS A 191 21.42 41.40 -13.31
N LEU A 192 20.33 40.69 -13.66
CA LEU A 192 19.90 39.50 -12.95
C LEU A 192 20.54 38.25 -13.52
N MET A 193 21.00 37.39 -12.65
CA MET A 193 21.59 36.10 -12.98
C MET A 193 20.58 35.02 -12.58
N ILE A 194 20.21 34.19 -13.55
CA ILE A 194 19.37 33.01 -13.31
C ILE A 194 20.26 31.77 -13.47
N SER A 195 20.33 30.97 -12.41
CA SER A 195 21.01 29.68 -12.42
C SER A 195 19.98 28.57 -12.33
N ILE A 196 19.96 27.69 -13.32
CA ILE A 196 19.09 26.51 -13.34
C ILE A 196 19.99 25.31 -13.12
N VAL A 197 19.73 24.56 -12.07
CA VAL A 197 20.58 23.44 -11.62
C VAL A 197 19.72 22.19 -11.52
N SER A 198 20.17 21.10 -12.13
CA SER A 198 19.57 19.79 -11.93
C SER A 198 19.65 19.42 -10.45
N ASN A 199 18.56 18.92 -9.89
CA ASN A 199 18.58 18.44 -8.50
C ASN A 199 19.52 17.24 -8.39
N PRO A 200 20.11 16.97 -7.22
CA PRO A 200 20.90 15.76 -6.98
C PRO A 200 20.13 14.52 -7.42
N TYR A 201 20.78 13.68 -8.19
CA TYR A 201 20.16 12.55 -8.82
C TYR A 201 20.98 11.29 -8.55
N GLU A 202 20.34 10.33 -7.91
CA GLU A 202 20.84 8.98 -7.72
C GLU A 202 20.11 8.07 -8.70
N LYS A 203 20.86 7.44 -9.60
CA LYS A 203 20.31 6.53 -10.60
C LYS A 203 19.72 5.30 -9.92
N LYS A 204 18.54 4.86 -10.38
CA LYS A 204 17.80 3.74 -9.82
C LYS A 204 17.32 2.78 -10.90
N ALA A 205 17.56 1.49 -10.68
CA ALA A 205 16.82 0.45 -11.39
C ALA A 205 15.46 0.27 -10.71
N LYS A 206 14.39 0.42 -11.47
CA LYS A 206 13.03 0.26 -10.96
C LYS A 206 12.29 -0.80 -11.78
N MET A 207 11.79 -1.82 -11.08
CA MET A 207 11.01 -2.90 -11.67
C MET A 207 9.66 -2.39 -12.18
N THR A 208 9.16 -2.98 -13.25
CA THR A 208 7.78 -2.78 -13.71
C THR A 208 6.75 -3.24 -12.67
N TYR A 209 5.45 -3.05 -12.92
CA TYR A 209 4.38 -3.55 -12.05
C TYR A 209 4.47 -5.07 -11.88
N GLY A 210 4.05 -5.58 -10.70
CA GLY A 210 4.14 -7.02 -10.40
C GLY A 210 3.46 -7.90 -11.43
N SER A 211 2.25 -7.57 -11.86
CA SER A 211 1.51 -8.32 -12.86
C SER A 211 2.14 -8.31 -14.27
N ASP A 212 2.79 -7.21 -14.65
CA ASP A 212 3.53 -7.12 -15.92
C ASP A 212 4.82 -7.94 -15.85
N PHE A 213 5.57 -7.84 -14.74
CA PHE A 213 6.75 -8.69 -14.50
C PHE A 213 6.39 -10.17 -14.56
N ASN A 214 5.32 -10.57 -13.89
CA ASN A 214 4.80 -11.95 -13.91
C ASN A 214 4.51 -12.43 -15.34
N THR A 215 3.81 -11.61 -16.12
CA THR A 215 3.48 -11.92 -17.52
C THR A 215 4.75 -12.08 -18.37
N LYS A 216 5.71 -11.17 -18.22
CA LYS A 216 6.99 -11.23 -18.93
C LYS A 216 7.79 -12.48 -18.56
N LEU A 217 7.87 -12.79 -17.27
CA LEU A 217 8.62 -13.94 -16.78
C LEU A 217 7.95 -15.26 -17.25
N HIS A 218 6.62 -15.39 -17.18
CA HIS A 218 5.89 -16.53 -17.72
C HIS A 218 6.03 -16.68 -19.24
N SER A 219 6.20 -15.58 -19.97
CA SER A 219 6.40 -15.62 -21.44
C SER A 219 7.71 -16.27 -21.86
N LEU A 220 8.66 -16.40 -20.94
CA LEU A 220 9.93 -17.11 -21.16
C LEU A 220 9.77 -18.63 -21.05
N GLU A 221 8.71 -19.12 -20.41
CA GLU A 221 8.44 -20.54 -20.27
C GLU A 221 7.89 -21.17 -21.57
N THR A 222 8.06 -22.47 -21.69
CA THR A 222 7.42 -23.28 -22.73
C THR A 222 6.48 -24.31 -22.10
N ALA A 223 5.81 -25.11 -22.92
CA ALA A 223 4.96 -26.20 -22.43
C ALA A 223 5.78 -27.22 -21.61
N THR A 224 7.05 -27.46 -21.98
CA THR A 224 7.92 -28.48 -21.40
C THR A 224 8.96 -27.92 -20.42
N ASN A 225 9.42 -26.68 -20.64
CA ASN A 225 10.46 -26.08 -19.81
C ASN A 225 9.84 -25.01 -18.92
N LYS A 226 9.89 -25.25 -17.62
CA LYS A 226 9.36 -24.37 -16.57
C LYS A 226 10.49 -23.77 -15.75
N ILE A 227 10.31 -22.55 -15.30
CA ILE A 227 11.27 -21.88 -14.44
C ILE A 227 11.23 -22.53 -13.05
N GLU A 228 12.38 -23.06 -12.61
CA GLU A 228 12.57 -23.65 -11.28
C GLU A 228 13.38 -22.74 -10.36
N HIS A 229 14.18 -21.82 -10.92
CA HIS A 229 15.02 -20.90 -10.18
C HIS A 229 14.97 -19.50 -10.78
N LEU A 230 15.00 -18.47 -9.94
CA LEU A 230 15.24 -17.08 -10.36
C LEU A 230 16.42 -16.53 -9.58
N THR A 231 17.44 -16.02 -10.28
CA THR A 231 18.63 -15.47 -9.65
C THR A 231 19.24 -14.32 -10.45
N ARG A 232 20.08 -13.52 -9.79
CA ARG A 232 20.83 -12.47 -10.45
C ARG A 232 21.95 -13.01 -11.32
N SER A 233 22.10 -12.46 -12.50
CA SER A 233 23.32 -12.55 -13.29
C SER A 233 24.11 -11.25 -13.20
N TYR A 234 25.44 -11.36 -13.09
CA TYR A 234 26.35 -10.20 -13.11
C TYR A 234 26.88 -9.87 -14.51
N ASN A 235 26.47 -10.66 -15.51
CA ASN A 235 26.84 -10.47 -16.90
C ASN A 235 25.62 -10.64 -17.78
N LEU A 236 25.55 -9.86 -18.86
CA LEU A 236 24.57 -10.08 -19.93
C LEU A 236 24.83 -11.42 -20.61
N PRO A 237 23.80 -12.13 -21.07
CA PRO A 237 23.97 -13.34 -21.88
C PRO A 237 24.58 -13.00 -23.23
N SER A 238 25.03 -14.03 -23.98
CA SER A 238 25.46 -13.84 -25.36
C SER A 238 24.33 -13.22 -26.19
N SER A 239 24.69 -12.48 -27.25
CA SER A 239 23.73 -11.82 -28.15
C SER A 239 22.75 -12.77 -28.86
N SER A 240 22.99 -14.07 -28.78
CA SER A 240 22.09 -15.10 -29.32
C SER A 240 20.93 -15.44 -28.37
N VAL A 241 20.98 -15.03 -27.10
CA VAL A 241 19.92 -15.26 -26.11
C VAL A 241 18.92 -14.12 -26.17
N ASN A 242 17.65 -14.47 -26.33
CA ASN A 242 16.57 -13.49 -26.29
C ASN A 242 16.35 -13.00 -24.85
N THR A 243 16.46 -11.67 -24.66
CA THR A 243 16.19 -11.03 -23.37
C THR A 243 14.94 -10.17 -23.47
N ILE A 244 14.21 -10.04 -22.35
CA ILE A 244 13.03 -9.21 -22.23
C ILE A 244 13.34 -8.08 -21.23
N ASN A 245 12.92 -6.86 -21.52
CA ASN A 245 13.03 -5.73 -20.62
C ASN A 245 11.93 -5.76 -19.56
N ALA A 246 12.33 -5.63 -18.30
CA ALA A 246 11.44 -5.71 -17.14
C ALA A 246 11.47 -4.44 -16.27
N GLU A 247 12.12 -3.39 -16.74
CA GLU A 247 12.12 -2.10 -16.04
C GLU A 247 10.82 -1.34 -16.19
N SER A 248 10.56 -0.47 -15.22
CA SER A 248 9.52 0.56 -15.28
C SER A 248 9.93 1.68 -16.25
N TYR A 249 8.95 2.38 -16.81
CA TYR A 249 9.19 3.51 -17.73
C TYR A 249 10.01 4.66 -17.09
N ASP A 250 10.06 4.74 -15.76
CA ASP A 250 10.80 5.73 -14.99
C ASP A 250 12.09 5.15 -14.36
N SER A 251 12.53 3.99 -14.80
CA SER A 251 13.81 3.38 -14.42
C SER A 251 14.96 4.02 -15.18
N ASP A 252 16.10 4.19 -14.50
CA ASP A 252 17.32 4.76 -15.10
C ASP A 252 18.28 3.71 -15.63
N TYR A 253 18.05 2.46 -15.23
CA TYR A 253 18.77 1.30 -15.71
C TYR A 253 17.81 0.33 -16.39
N GLU A 254 18.28 -0.31 -17.45
CA GLU A 254 17.60 -1.48 -18.01
C GLU A 254 17.61 -2.62 -16.98
N ILE A 255 16.51 -3.37 -16.94
CA ILE A 255 16.40 -4.63 -16.21
C ILE A 255 16.07 -5.70 -17.24
N LYS A 256 17.03 -6.54 -17.56
CA LYS A 256 16.84 -7.62 -18.54
C LYS A 256 16.58 -8.93 -17.83
N ILE A 257 15.62 -9.70 -18.36
CA ILE A 257 15.32 -11.05 -17.92
C ILE A 257 15.44 -12.03 -19.08
N TRP A 258 15.89 -13.23 -18.81
CA TRP A 258 15.95 -14.34 -19.76
C TRP A 258 15.89 -15.68 -19.05
N PHE A 259 15.66 -16.74 -19.80
CA PHE A 259 15.54 -18.10 -19.29
C PHE A 259 16.56 -19.04 -19.95
N ASP A 260 17.33 -19.72 -19.14
CA ASP A 260 18.22 -20.81 -19.58
C ASP A 260 17.54 -22.14 -19.34
N THR A 261 17.10 -22.76 -20.43
CA THR A 261 16.39 -24.05 -20.40
C THR A 261 17.29 -25.24 -20.06
N SER A 262 18.63 -25.08 -20.08
CA SER A 262 19.56 -26.15 -19.76
C SER A 262 19.61 -26.45 -18.25
N ASN A 263 19.30 -25.46 -17.41
CA ASN A 263 19.31 -25.55 -15.96
C ASN A 263 18.00 -25.08 -15.29
N ASN A 264 16.95 -24.79 -16.10
CA ASN A 264 15.65 -24.29 -15.66
C ASN A 264 15.72 -22.99 -14.84
N THR A 265 16.74 -22.15 -15.11
CA THR A 265 16.96 -20.92 -14.37
C THR A 265 16.59 -19.70 -15.19
N ALA A 266 15.72 -18.87 -14.65
CA ALA A 266 15.52 -17.51 -15.11
C ALA A 266 16.56 -16.59 -14.43
N TYR A 267 17.10 -15.69 -15.21
CA TYR A 267 18.07 -14.71 -14.75
C TYR A 267 17.53 -13.30 -14.90
N TYR A 268 17.93 -12.42 -14.00
CA TYR A 268 17.76 -10.99 -14.17
C TYR A 268 19.12 -10.29 -14.11
N TYR A 269 19.25 -9.20 -14.85
CA TYR A 269 20.46 -8.37 -14.91
C TYR A 269 20.11 -6.90 -14.90
N THR A 270 20.88 -6.13 -14.17
CA THR A 270 20.92 -4.66 -14.21
C THR A 270 22.30 -4.18 -13.76
N ASP A 271 22.73 -3.01 -14.24
CA ASP A 271 23.96 -2.35 -13.79
C ASP A 271 23.81 -1.70 -12.39
N SER A 272 22.60 -1.61 -11.85
CA SER A 272 22.36 -1.11 -10.50
C SER A 272 22.65 -2.18 -9.44
N GLU A 273 23.14 -1.78 -8.26
CA GLU A 273 23.33 -2.70 -7.13
C GLU A 273 22.01 -3.25 -6.63
N LYS A 274 20.95 -2.43 -6.66
CA LYS A 274 19.60 -2.81 -6.19
C LYS A 274 18.54 -2.50 -7.22
N ILE A 275 17.45 -3.23 -7.16
CA ILE A 275 16.24 -3.02 -7.95
C ILE A 275 15.12 -2.58 -7.00
N ILE A 276 14.63 -1.36 -7.19
CA ILE A 276 13.47 -0.86 -6.47
C ILE A 276 12.22 -1.53 -7.05
N LEU A 277 11.45 -2.19 -6.21
CA LEU A 277 10.17 -2.75 -6.60
C LEU A 277 9.14 -1.64 -6.84
N ASN A 278 8.20 -1.89 -7.75
CA ASN A 278 7.07 -1.00 -7.96
C ASN A 278 6.18 -0.92 -6.71
N SER A 279 5.46 0.17 -6.53
CA SER A 279 4.47 0.27 -5.44
C SER A 279 3.38 -0.80 -5.53
N ASP A 280 3.10 -1.30 -6.72
CA ASP A 280 2.19 -2.41 -6.96
C ASP A 280 2.95 -3.66 -7.40
N CYS A 281 3.14 -4.59 -6.46
CA CYS A 281 3.74 -5.91 -6.67
C CYS A 281 2.70 -7.03 -6.73
N GLN A 282 1.43 -6.71 -7.04
CA GLN A 282 0.36 -7.71 -7.14
C GLN A 282 0.77 -8.84 -8.09
N GLY A 283 0.71 -10.07 -7.58
CA GLY A 283 0.92 -11.29 -8.35
C GLY A 283 2.31 -11.45 -8.96
N MET A 284 3.33 -10.75 -8.46
CA MET A 284 4.65 -10.65 -9.10
C MET A 284 5.27 -12.03 -9.42
N PHE A 285 5.11 -13.00 -8.53
CA PHE A 285 5.61 -14.38 -8.69
C PHE A 285 4.47 -15.42 -8.69
N MET A 286 3.24 -14.98 -8.91
CA MET A 286 2.05 -15.82 -8.86
C MET A 286 2.13 -16.98 -9.87
N ARG A 287 1.79 -18.21 -9.41
CA ARG A 287 1.66 -19.43 -10.20
C ARG A 287 2.92 -19.96 -10.88
N PHE A 288 4.09 -19.61 -10.37
CA PHE A 288 5.31 -20.34 -10.72
C PHE A 288 5.36 -21.65 -9.93
N ASP A 289 4.49 -22.59 -10.29
CA ASP A 289 4.24 -23.84 -9.56
C ASP A 289 5.43 -24.83 -9.56
N LYS A 290 6.47 -24.56 -10.35
CA LYS A 290 7.73 -25.30 -10.38
C LYS A 290 8.91 -24.56 -9.76
N MET A 291 8.74 -23.28 -9.39
CA MET A 291 9.80 -22.49 -8.75
C MET A 291 10.16 -23.08 -7.41
N LYS A 292 11.43 -23.43 -7.22
CA LYS A 292 12.01 -24.00 -5.99
C LYS A 292 12.77 -22.98 -5.18
N GLU A 293 13.46 -22.07 -5.88
CA GLU A 293 14.32 -21.05 -5.27
C GLU A 293 14.10 -19.70 -5.93
N LEU A 294 14.06 -18.66 -5.11
CA LEU A 294 13.80 -17.29 -5.52
C LEU A 294 14.79 -16.36 -4.81
N ASP A 295 15.75 -15.82 -5.56
CA ASP A 295 16.75 -14.88 -5.03
C ASP A 295 16.22 -13.44 -5.09
N LEU A 296 15.86 -12.90 -3.92
CA LEU A 296 15.29 -11.55 -3.75
C LEU A 296 16.24 -10.58 -3.04
N ARG A 297 17.52 -10.92 -2.83
CA ARG A 297 18.48 -10.13 -2.03
C ARG A 297 18.69 -8.72 -2.53
N ASP A 298 18.57 -8.51 -3.84
CA ASP A 298 18.81 -7.22 -4.48
C ASP A 298 17.52 -6.39 -4.70
N PHE A 299 16.36 -6.91 -4.26
CA PHE A 299 15.10 -6.22 -4.40
C PHE A 299 14.82 -5.30 -3.18
N ASP A 300 14.62 -4.02 -3.43
CA ASP A 300 14.20 -3.03 -2.44
C ASP A 300 12.67 -2.87 -2.48
N SER A 301 12.00 -3.35 -1.45
CA SER A 301 10.54 -3.30 -1.32
C SER A 301 10.04 -2.06 -0.56
N SER A 302 10.89 -1.08 -0.26
CA SER A 302 10.54 0.07 0.59
C SER A 302 9.43 0.95 0.05
N LEU A 303 9.14 0.91 -1.25
CA LEU A 303 8.05 1.66 -1.89
C LEU A 303 6.78 0.84 -2.12
N VAL A 304 6.77 -0.45 -1.76
CA VAL A 304 5.64 -1.34 -2.06
C VAL A 304 4.45 -1.02 -1.15
N GLU A 305 3.28 -0.79 -1.75
CA GLU A 305 2.00 -0.61 -1.08
C GLU A 305 1.06 -1.82 -1.23
N ASN A 306 1.22 -2.59 -2.32
CA ASN A 306 0.37 -3.73 -2.64
C ASN A 306 1.20 -5.01 -2.85
N MET A 307 1.02 -5.99 -1.96
CA MET A 307 1.61 -7.34 -2.04
C MET A 307 0.55 -8.44 -2.22
N HIS A 308 -0.63 -8.09 -2.75
CA HIS A 308 -1.71 -9.02 -3.05
C HIS A 308 -1.19 -10.16 -3.94
N THR A 309 -1.36 -11.41 -3.51
CA THR A 309 -0.97 -12.63 -4.25
C THR A 309 0.48 -12.65 -4.74
N MET A 310 1.40 -11.94 -4.08
CA MET A 310 2.77 -11.77 -4.59
C MET A 310 3.47 -13.11 -4.81
N PHE A 311 3.26 -14.08 -3.93
CA PHE A 311 3.83 -15.44 -4.00
C PHE A 311 2.75 -16.54 -4.16
N TYR A 312 1.54 -16.19 -4.55
CA TYR A 312 0.39 -17.11 -4.65
C TYR A 312 0.65 -18.30 -5.54
N GLU A 313 0.35 -19.52 -5.05
CA GLU A 313 0.51 -20.81 -5.77
C GLU A 313 1.95 -21.10 -6.25
N MET A 314 2.96 -20.75 -5.48
CA MET A 314 4.34 -21.21 -5.71
C MET A 314 4.54 -22.61 -5.09
N ARG A 315 3.84 -23.60 -5.64
CA ARG A 315 3.64 -24.93 -5.03
C ARG A 315 4.90 -25.75 -4.79
N ALA A 316 5.99 -25.49 -5.53
CA ALA A 316 7.27 -26.17 -5.38
C ALA A 316 8.30 -25.37 -4.55
N LEU A 317 7.97 -24.15 -4.11
CA LEU A 317 8.89 -23.30 -3.35
C LEU A 317 9.22 -23.95 -2.01
N GLU A 318 10.50 -24.24 -1.79
CA GLU A 318 11.00 -24.92 -0.59
C GLU A 318 11.53 -23.95 0.47
N SER A 319 12.08 -22.81 0.03
CA SER A 319 12.59 -21.75 0.88
C SER A 319 12.50 -20.39 0.21
N ILE A 320 12.41 -19.35 1.03
CA ILE A 320 12.43 -17.95 0.58
C ILE A 320 13.10 -17.08 1.65
N ASP A 321 14.02 -16.22 1.24
CA ASP A 321 14.64 -15.23 2.11
C ASP A 321 13.96 -13.86 1.91
N LEU A 322 13.25 -13.41 2.94
CA LEU A 322 12.55 -12.12 2.99
C LEU A 322 13.15 -11.17 4.02
N SER A 323 14.35 -11.47 4.52
CA SER A 323 15.01 -10.70 5.60
C SER A 323 15.24 -9.22 5.24
N ASN A 324 15.40 -8.92 3.94
CA ASN A 324 15.57 -7.57 3.42
C ASN A 324 14.24 -6.85 3.07
N PHE A 325 13.09 -7.53 3.21
CA PHE A 325 11.81 -6.92 2.85
C PHE A 325 11.38 -5.85 3.85
N ASN A 326 11.12 -4.66 3.35
CA ASN A 326 10.54 -3.55 4.10
C ASN A 326 9.06 -3.41 3.73
N THR A 327 8.17 -3.79 4.63
CA THR A 327 6.72 -3.80 4.39
C THR A 327 5.98 -2.63 5.05
N ARG A 328 6.70 -1.59 5.51
CA ARG A 328 6.09 -0.45 6.25
C ARG A 328 5.00 0.29 5.49
N ASN A 329 5.09 0.31 4.15
CA ASN A 329 4.12 1.02 3.31
C ASN A 329 2.99 0.10 2.80
N VAL A 330 3.06 -1.20 3.08
CA VAL A 330 2.12 -2.19 2.55
C VAL A 330 0.75 -2.04 3.20
N ARG A 331 -0.29 -1.98 2.37
CA ARG A 331 -1.70 -1.82 2.74
C ARG A 331 -2.51 -3.11 2.63
N THR A 332 -2.08 -4.05 1.79
CA THR A 332 -2.73 -5.34 1.60
C THR A 332 -1.72 -6.46 1.41
N MET A 333 -1.95 -7.57 2.14
CA MET A 333 -1.23 -8.84 2.02
C MET A 333 -2.20 -9.99 1.71
N TYR A 334 -3.32 -9.68 1.06
CA TYR A 334 -4.32 -10.66 0.66
C TYR A 334 -3.68 -11.80 -0.13
N SER A 335 -3.89 -13.05 0.32
CA SER A 335 -3.39 -14.27 -0.35
C SER A 335 -1.88 -14.27 -0.64
N MET A 336 -1.05 -13.56 0.12
CA MET A 336 0.37 -13.35 -0.24
C MET A 336 1.16 -14.65 -0.37
N PHE A 337 0.94 -15.63 0.52
CA PHE A 337 1.59 -16.96 0.53
C PHE A 337 0.59 -18.10 0.34
N ASN A 338 -0.58 -17.81 -0.23
CA ASN A 338 -1.64 -18.78 -0.38
C ASN A 338 -1.21 -19.91 -1.32
N ALA A 339 -1.37 -21.15 -0.84
CA ALA A 339 -1.06 -22.41 -1.52
C ALA A 339 0.45 -22.62 -1.82
N ASP A 340 1.33 -22.07 -1.00
CA ASP A 340 2.77 -22.38 -1.01
C ASP A 340 3.01 -23.66 -0.19
N VAL A 341 2.51 -24.73 -0.74
CA VAL A 341 2.31 -26.01 -0.04
C VAL A 341 3.60 -26.74 0.36
N SER A 342 4.74 -26.36 -0.23
CA SER A 342 6.04 -26.99 0.01
C SER A 342 6.93 -26.25 1.00
N LEU A 343 6.62 -24.99 1.35
CA LEU A 343 7.37 -24.23 2.35
C LEU A 343 7.26 -24.91 3.73
N GLU A 344 8.40 -25.30 4.30
CA GLU A 344 8.47 -25.86 5.64
C GLU A 344 8.79 -24.80 6.71
N ASN A 345 9.49 -23.74 6.31
CA ASN A 345 9.88 -22.61 7.14
C ASN A 345 9.59 -21.30 6.40
N LEU A 346 9.10 -20.30 7.11
CA LEU A 346 8.86 -18.96 6.60
C LEU A 346 9.23 -17.94 7.68
N ASP A 347 10.27 -17.15 7.44
CA ASP A 347 10.64 -16.05 8.31
C ASP A 347 10.03 -14.73 7.82
N VAL A 348 9.08 -14.21 8.59
CA VAL A 348 8.41 -12.91 8.38
C VAL A 348 8.77 -11.91 9.48
N SER A 349 9.87 -12.13 10.20
CA SER A 349 10.31 -11.27 11.32
C SER A 349 10.69 -9.83 10.88
N SER A 350 11.03 -9.65 9.60
CA SER A 350 11.27 -8.32 9.01
C SER A 350 9.99 -7.51 8.77
N PHE A 351 8.82 -8.18 8.73
CA PHE A 351 7.57 -7.54 8.32
C PHE A 351 7.08 -6.52 9.35
N ARG A 352 6.60 -5.39 8.84
CA ARG A 352 5.87 -4.36 9.58
C ARG A 352 4.49 -4.25 8.96
N THR A 353 3.45 -4.51 9.76
CA THR A 353 2.08 -4.61 9.25
C THR A 353 1.17 -3.49 9.74
N ASP A 354 1.76 -2.39 10.24
CA ASP A 354 1.04 -1.26 10.83
C ASP A 354 -0.01 -0.63 9.90
N ASN A 355 0.22 -0.69 8.59
CA ASN A 355 -0.67 -0.11 7.58
C ASN A 355 -1.55 -1.14 6.87
N VAL A 356 -1.41 -2.43 7.20
CA VAL A 356 -2.15 -3.50 6.51
C VAL A 356 -3.60 -3.55 7.00
N SER A 357 -4.54 -3.52 6.07
CA SER A 357 -5.97 -3.60 6.33
C SER A 357 -6.61 -4.93 5.93
N ASN A 358 -5.95 -5.73 5.09
CA ASN A 358 -6.48 -6.99 4.59
C ASN A 358 -5.41 -8.09 4.62
N MET A 359 -5.67 -9.15 5.41
CA MET A 359 -4.82 -10.34 5.56
C MET A 359 -5.57 -11.64 5.20
N LYS A 360 -6.73 -11.52 4.52
CA LYS A 360 -7.52 -12.67 4.10
C LYS A 360 -6.68 -13.63 3.26
N TYR A 361 -6.77 -14.94 3.53
CA TYR A 361 -6.02 -16.01 2.86
C TYR A 361 -4.48 -15.91 2.95
N MET A 362 -3.90 -15.05 3.80
CA MET A 362 -2.47 -14.75 3.73
C MET A 362 -1.57 -16.00 3.82
N PHE A 363 -1.92 -16.96 4.68
CA PHE A 363 -1.19 -18.22 4.88
C PHE A 363 -2.04 -19.47 4.55
N PHE A 364 -3.08 -19.30 3.74
CA PHE A 364 -3.99 -20.39 3.38
C PHE A 364 -3.24 -21.52 2.65
N GLU A 365 -3.52 -22.78 3.03
CA GLU A 365 -2.91 -23.97 2.42
C GLU A 365 -1.37 -24.06 2.50
N MET A 366 -0.73 -23.45 3.46
CA MET A 366 0.69 -23.68 3.75
C MET A 366 0.87 -25.03 4.48
N ARG A 367 0.68 -26.12 3.74
CA ARG A 367 0.45 -27.46 4.29
C ARG A 367 1.62 -28.05 5.07
N LYS A 368 2.87 -27.68 4.72
CA LYS A 368 4.09 -28.20 5.34
C LYS A 368 4.71 -27.25 6.37
N LEU A 369 4.21 -26.02 6.51
CA LEU A 369 4.76 -25.04 7.44
C LEU A 369 4.60 -25.51 8.88
N LYS A 370 5.74 -25.67 9.60
CA LYS A 370 5.81 -26.24 10.94
C LYS A 370 5.75 -25.18 12.04
N GLU A 371 6.32 -24.01 11.77
CA GLU A 371 6.44 -22.90 12.69
C GLU A 371 6.12 -21.59 11.97
N LEU A 372 5.49 -20.64 12.65
CA LEU A 372 5.19 -19.32 12.12
C LEU A 372 5.30 -18.29 13.26
N ASN A 373 6.29 -17.41 13.18
CA ASN A 373 6.50 -16.34 14.14
C ASN A 373 5.84 -15.04 13.67
N LEU A 374 4.78 -14.62 14.37
CA LEU A 374 4.00 -13.41 14.08
C LEU A 374 4.19 -12.33 15.15
N SER A 375 5.19 -12.43 16.02
CA SER A 375 5.38 -11.51 17.16
C SER A 375 5.53 -10.03 16.77
N ASN A 376 5.94 -9.75 15.53
CA ASN A 376 6.09 -8.38 14.99
C ASN A 376 4.84 -7.87 14.26
N PHE A 377 3.77 -8.68 14.16
CA PHE A 377 2.57 -8.27 13.46
C PHE A 377 1.75 -7.30 14.30
N ASN A 378 1.51 -6.11 13.77
CA ASN A 378 0.52 -5.17 14.30
C ASN A 378 -0.75 -5.26 13.43
N THR A 379 -1.79 -5.87 13.97
CA THR A 379 -3.04 -6.09 13.24
C THR A 379 -4.13 -5.05 13.55
N SER A 380 -3.78 -3.97 14.23
CA SER A 380 -4.74 -2.95 14.70
C SER A 380 -5.54 -2.24 13.60
N ASN A 381 -5.10 -2.35 12.34
CA ASN A 381 -5.79 -1.80 11.18
C ASN A 381 -6.47 -2.87 10.30
N VAL A 382 -6.32 -4.14 10.63
CA VAL A 382 -6.87 -5.24 9.82
C VAL A 382 -8.37 -5.35 10.01
N VAL A 383 -9.10 -5.46 8.90
CA VAL A 383 -10.56 -5.55 8.84
C VAL A 383 -11.02 -6.95 8.44
N ASP A 384 -10.25 -7.66 7.63
CA ASP A 384 -10.57 -9.01 7.13
C ASP A 384 -9.41 -9.97 7.42
N MET A 385 -9.67 -10.99 8.25
CA MET A 385 -8.76 -12.10 8.58
C MET A 385 -9.34 -13.45 8.16
N SER A 386 -10.40 -13.44 7.33
CA SER A 386 -11.05 -14.70 6.95
C SER A 386 -10.07 -15.63 6.25
N VAL A 387 -10.14 -16.91 6.57
CA VAL A 387 -9.35 -18.01 5.96
C VAL A 387 -7.83 -17.88 6.16
N MET A 388 -7.36 -16.96 7.05
CA MET A 388 -5.93 -16.58 7.13
C MET A 388 -5.01 -17.76 7.43
N PHE A 389 -5.40 -18.69 8.31
CA PHE A 389 -4.59 -19.85 8.73
C PHE A 389 -5.22 -21.20 8.31
N SER A 390 -6.19 -21.16 7.43
CA SER A 390 -6.91 -22.38 7.01
C SER A 390 -5.98 -23.37 6.28
N ASN A 391 -6.19 -24.67 6.53
CA ASN A 391 -5.44 -25.78 5.92
C ASN A 391 -3.94 -25.80 6.23
N MET A 392 -3.52 -25.30 7.38
CA MET A 392 -2.13 -25.40 7.86
C MET A 392 -1.92 -26.72 8.60
N TYR A 393 -1.81 -27.82 7.85
CA TYR A 393 -1.84 -29.18 8.41
C TYR A 393 -0.63 -29.57 9.28
N ALA A 394 0.51 -28.89 9.12
CA ALA A 394 1.72 -29.26 9.85
C ALA A 394 1.94 -28.42 11.13
N LEU A 395 1.26 -27.28 11.24
CA LEU A 395 1.44 -26.33 12.34
C LEU A 395 0.91 -26.91 13.66
N THR A 396 1.75 -26.95 14.69
CA THR A 396 1.39 -27.52 16.01
C THR A 396 1.10 -26.46 17.06
N THR A 397 1.65 -25.27 16.91
CA THR A 397 1.49 -24.10 17.79
C THR A 397 1.33 -22.84 16.97
N LEU A 398 0.54 -21.89 17.48
CA LEU A 398 0.35 -20.59 16.86
C LEU A 398 0.22 -19.53 17.95
N ASP A 399 1.23 -18.66 18.06
CA ASP A 399 1.19 -17.52 18.98
C ASP A 399 0.54 -16.30 18.32
N LEU A 400 -0.61 -15.90 18.85
CA LEU A 400 -1.40 -14.74 18.40
C LEU A 400 -1.41 -13.60 19.42
N SER A 401 -0.52 -13.61 20.40
CA SER A 401 -0.47 -12.61 21.48
C SER A 401 -0.27 -11.17 20.99
N SER A 402 0.34 -10.99 19.81
CA SER A 402 0.51 -9.69 19.16
C SER A 402 -0.75 -9.15 18.46
N PHE A 403 -1.78 -9.99 18.26
CA PHE A 403 -2.95 -9.64 17.43
C PHE A 403 -3.91 -8.70 18.18
N ASN A 404 -4.27 -7.62 17.52
CA ASN A 404 -5.37 -6.73 17.89
C ASN A 404 -6.49 -6.88 16.87
N THR A 405 -7.59 -7.52 17.24
CA THR A 405 -8.70 -7.83 16.33
C THR A 405 -9.87 -6.84 16.44
N SER A 406 -9.68 -5.70 17.10
CA SER A 406 -10.76 -4.75 17.42
C SER A 406 -11.48 -4.15 16.20
N LYS A 407 -10.86 -4.15 15.03
CA LYS A 407 -11.45 -3.68 13.76
C LYS A 407 -11.93 -4.81 12.84
N VAL A 408 -11.65 -6.06 13.19
CA VAL A 408 -11.97 -7.20 12.33
C VAL A 408 -13.48 -7.40 12.25
N THR A 409 -13.98 -7.58 11.03
CA THR A 409 -15.41 -7.81 10.74
C THR A 409 -15.69 -9.22 10.22
N ASP A 410 -14.69 -9.89 9.65
CA ASP A 410 -14.80 -11.24 9.11
C ASP A 410 -13.67 -12.13 9.64
N MET A 411 -14.04 -13.21 10.36
CA MET A 411 -13.16 -14.26 10.88
C MET A 411 -13.58 -15.64 10.35
N SER A 412 -14.39 -15.69 9.29
CA SER A 412 -14.87 -16.94 8.73
C SER A 412 -13.69 -17.82 8.30
N TYR A 413 -13.76 -19.11 8.64
CA TYR A 413 -12.76 -20.13 8.33
C TYR A 413 -11.33 -19.80 8.78
N MET A 414 -11.10 -18.85 9.71
CA MET A 414 -9.76 -18.38 10.08
C MET A 414 -8.82 -19.49 10.50
N PHE A 415 -9.33 -20.49 11.27
CA PHE A 415 -8.56 -21.65 11.76
C PHE A 415 -9.05 -22.97 11.17
N TYR A 416 -9.79 -22.93 10.08
CA TYR A 416 -10.36 -24.12 9.45
C TYR A 416 -9.28 -25.15 9.12
N ASN A 417 -9.55 -26.43 9.53
CA ASN A 417 -8.75 -27.58 9.16
C ASN A 417 -7.27 -27.53 9.62
N MET A 418 -7.03 -26.97 10.81
CA MET A 418 -5.72 -26.96 11.46
C MET A 418 -5.56 -28.23 12.32
N ASN A 419 -5.29 -29.35 11.65
CA ASN A 419 -5.41 -30.69 12.23
C ASN A 419 -4.41 -31.02 13.35
N LYS A 420 -3.27 -30.32 13.45
CA LYS A 420 -2.26 -30.59 14.48
C LYS A 420 -2.25 -29.63 15.64
N ILE A 421 -3.03 -28.55 15.60
CA ILE A 421 -3.15 -27.62 16.71
C ILE A 421 -3.79 -28.35 17.91
N ILE A 422 -3.14 -28.26 19.07
CA ILE A 422 -3.61 -28.85 20.32
C ILE A 422 -4.03 -27.82 21.37
N ASP A 423 -3.56 -26.58 21.22
CA ASP A 423 -3.89 -25.44 22.05
C ASP A 423 -3.96 -24.17 21.19
N LEU A 424 -4.91 -23.29 21.52
CA LEU A 424 -5.14 -22.02 20.81
C LEU A 424 -5.59 -20.96 21.81
N ASP A 425 -4.69 -20.04 22.15
CA ASP A 425 -5.01 -18.91 23.03
C ASP A 425 -5.58 -17.74 22.23
N LEU A 426 -6.85 -17.41 22.50
CA LEU A 426 -7.58 -16.31 21.89
C LEU A 426 -7.99 -15.26 22.94
N SER A 427 -7.34 -15.24 24.11
CA SER A 427 -7.72 -14.38 25.23
C SER A 427 -7.62 -12.88 24.93
N ASN A 428 -6.79 -12.49 23.94
CA ASN A 428 -6.63 -11.11 23.47
C ASN A 428 -7.60 -10.73 22.32
N PHE A 429 -8.41 -11.68 21.79
CA PHE A 429 -9.30 -11.39 20.67
C PHE A 429 -10.49 -10.51 21.11
N ASN A 430 -10.67 -9.41 20.42
CA ASN A 430 -11.86 -8.55 20.54
C ASN A 430 -12.75 -8.76 19.31
N THR A 431 -13.89 -9.42 19.52
CA THR A 431 -14.81 -9.80 18.43
C THR A 431 -16.03 -8.89 18.30
N GLN A 432 -16.05 -7.74 19.01
CA GLN A 432 -17.21 -6.83 19.05
C GLN A 432 -17.70 -6.31 17.69
N ASN A 433 -16.85 -6.34 16.66
CA ASN A 433 -17.17 -5.89 15.30
C ASN A 433 -17.36 -7.04 14.31
N VAL A 434 -17.13 -8.28 14.72
CA VAL A 434 -17.24 -9.44 13.84
C VAL A 434 -18.69 -9.73 13.48
N THR A 435 -18.94 -9.93 12.20
CA THR A 435 -20.26 -10.24 11.63
C THR A 435 -20.34 -11.66 11.09
N ASP A 436 -19.21 -12.26 10.72
CA ASP A 436 -19.11 -13.64 10.21
C ASP A 436 -18.06 -14.45 10.97
N MET A 437 -18.50 -15.58 11.55
CA MET A 437 -17.68 -16.59 12.23
C MET A 437 -17.91 -17.99 11.64
N GLY A 438 -18.48 -18.07 10.42
CA GLY A 438 -18.77 -19.36 9.78
C GLY A 438 -17.51 -20.19 9.60
N GLY A 439 -17.55 -21.45 10.01
CA GLY A 439 -16.44 -22.40 9.88
C GLY A 439 -15.17 -22.06 10.64
N MET A 440 -15.18 -21.06 11.55
CA MET A 440 -13.95 -20.50 12.16
C MET A 440 -13.06 -21.57 12.78
N PHE A 441 -13.61 -22.60 13.40
CA PHE A 441 -12.89 -23.70 14.05
C PHE A 441 -13.19 -25.07 13.42
N ALA A 442 -13.91 -25.12 12.30
CA ALA A 442 -14.28 -26.39 11.70
C ALA A 442 -13.05 -27.21 11.33
N TYR A 443 -13.13 -28.53 11.56
CA TYR A 443 -12.05 -29.50 11.30
C TYR A 443 -10.75 -29.28 12.11
N VAL A 444 -10.78 -28.57 13.24
CA VAL A 444 -9.65 -28.51 14.20
C VAL A 444 -9.70 -29.77 15.06
N THR A 445 -9.14 -30.86 14.54
CA THR A 445 -9.46 -32.22 15.03
C THR A 445 -8.80 -32.59 16.35
N ASN A 446 -7.70 -31.96 16.78
CA ASN A 446 -6.95 -32.31 17.97
C ASN A 446 -7.19 -31.40 19.17
N LEU A 447 -7.96 -30.33 19.01
CA LEU A 447 -8.26 -29.38 20.10
C LEU A 447 -9.26 -29.99 21.09
N LYS A 448 -8.90 -30.07 22.39
CA LYS A 448 -9.74 -30.68 23.43
C LYS A 448 -10.64 -29.69 24.14
N SER A 449 -10.21 -28.45 24.22
CA SER A 449 -10.97 -27.35 24.84
C SER A 449 -10.68 -26.05 24.10
N LEU A 450 -11.59 -25.10 24.16
CA LEU A 450 -11.47 -23.79 23.53
C LEU A 450 -12.08 -22.76 24.48
N ASN A 451 -11.28 -21.76 24.88
CA ASN A 451 -11.73 -20.66 25.73
C ASN A 451 -12.24 -19.49 24.86
N LEU A 452 -13.54 -19.24 24.92
CA LEU A 452 -14.24 -18.17 24.20
C LEU A 452 -14.91 -17.15 25.13
N ALA A 453 -14.51 -17.10 26.40
CA ALA A 453 -15.17 -16.27 27.41
C ALA A 453 -15.15 -14.77 27.09
N ASN A 454 -14.15 -14.30 26.29
CA ASN A 454 -14.02 -12.91 25.85
C ASN A 454 -14.75 -12.60 24.52
N PHE A 455 -15.36 -13.61 23.87
CA PHE A 455 -16.04 -13.40 22.58
C PHE A 455 -17.34 -12.61 22.76
N ASN A 456 -17.47 -11.51 22.05
CA ASN A 456 -18.70 -10.75 21.91
C ASN A 456 -19.30 -11.04 20.54
N THR A 457 -20.38 -11.80 20.49
CA THR A 457 -21.01 -12.24 19.24
C THR A 457 -22.26 -11.43 18.87
N LYS A 458 -22.51 -10.32 19.54
CA LYS A 458 -23.74 -9.52 19.37
C LYS A 458 -23.98 -9.07 17.92
N LYS A 459 -22.93 -8.86 17.10
CA LYS A 459 -23.06 -8.48 15.69
C LYS A 459 -23.00 -9.66 14.72
N VAL A 460 -22.73 -10.85 15.21
CA VAL A 460 -22.56 -12.04 14.35
C VAL A 460 -23.91 -12.44 13.75
N THR A 461 -23.93 -12.62 12.43
CA THR A 461 -25.10 -13.06 11.67
C THR A 461 -24.97 -14.48 11.14
N ASN A 462 -23.73 -14.97 11.01
CA ASN A 462 -23.40 -16.29 10.45
C ASN A 462 -22.50 -17.09 11.41
N MET A 463 -22.98 -18.25 11.86
CA MET A 463 -22.24 -19.26 12.64
C MET A 463 -22.27 -20.63 11.97
N TYR A 464 -22.44 -20.66 10.62
CA TYR A 464 -22.39 -21.88 9.81
C TYR A 464 -21.16 -22.72 10.17
N SER A 465 -21.36 -23.98 10.53
CA SER A 465 -20.29 -24.96 10.80
C SER A 465 -19.19 -24.50 11.77
N MET A 466 -19.43 -23.52 12.66
CA MET A 466 -18.38 -22.87 13.45
C MET A 466 -17.56 -23.87 14.28
N PHE A 467 -18.16 -24.92 14.81
CA PHE A 467 -17.53 -25.99 15.61
C PHE A 467 -17.71 -27.36 14.97
N SER A 468 -17.87 -27.41 13.65
CA SER A 468 -18.07 -28.64 12.90
C SER A 468 -16.82 -29.51 12.91
N SER A 469 -17.01 -30.83 12.97
CA SER A 469 -15.92 -31.82 12.81
C SER A 469 -14.73 -31.59 13.76
N MET A 470 -15.04 -31.35 15.03
CA MET A 470 -14.07 -31.25 16.14
C MET A 470 -14.16 -32.49 17.05
N PRO A 471 -13.67 -33.66 16.60
CA PRO A 471 -13.88 -34.93 17.29
C PRO A 471 -13.20 -35.06 18.65
N SER A 472 -12.19 -34.22 18.95
CA SER A 472 -11.49 -34.23 20.25
C SER A 472 -12.05 -33.24 21.25
N LEU A 473 -12.97 -32.34 20.83
CA LEU A 473 -13.55 -31.31 21.72
C LEU A 473 -14.45 -31.94 22.76
N ILE A 474 -14.05 -31.86 24.06
CA ILE A 474 -14.75 -32.47 25.19
C ILE A 474 -15.69 -31.49 25.86
N THR A 475 -15.26 -30.25 25.98
CA THR A 475 -16.00 -29.18 26.64
C THR A 475 -16.00 -27.92 25.80
N LEU A 476 -17.12 -27.21 25.77
CA LEU A 476 -17.27 -25.94 25.07
C LEU A 476 -18.19 -25.02 25.91
N ASP A 477 -17.66 -23.91 26.37
CA ASP A 477 -18.43 -22.88 27.09
C ASP A 477 -18.80 -21.76 26.10
N LEU A 478 -20.13 -21.61 25.91
CA LEU A 478 -20.72 -20.59 25.03
C LEU A 478 -21.52 -19.56 25.86
N SER A 479 -21.24 -19.43 27.15
CA SER A 479 -21.97 -18.52 28.04
C SER A 479 -21.83 -17.04 27.67
N SER A 480 -20.77 -16.68 26.93
CA SER A 480 -20.55 -15.32 26.41
C SER A 480 -21.34 -15.01 25.13
N PHE A 481 -21.93 -16.03 24.47
CA PHE A 481 -22.52 -15.86 23.13
C PHE A 481 -23.90 -15.17 23.22
N ASP A 482 -24.04 -14.08 22.48
CA ASP A 482 -25.30 -13.43 22.12
C ASP A 482 -25.63 -13.80 20.67
N THR A 483 -26.69 -14.62 20.49
CA THR A 483 -27.08 -15.10 19.14
C THR A 483 -28.29 -14.36 18.57
N SER A 484 -28.70 -13.25 19.19
CA SER A 484 -29.92 -12.51 18.82
C SER A 484 -29.96 -12.01 17.37
N ASN A 485 -28.78 -11.84 16.74
CA ASN A 485 -28.67 -11.43 15.33
C ASN A 485 -28.32 -12.57 14.36
N VAL A 486 -28.10 -13.79 14.88
CA VAL A 486 -27.70 -14.92 14.05
C VAL A 486 -28.88 -15.41 13.21
N THR A 487 -28.61 -15.58 11.90
CA THR A 487 -29.59 -16.11 10.93
C THR A 487 -29.27 -17.50 10.46
N ASN A 488 -28.00 -17.92 10.55
CA ASN A 488 -27.50 -19.20 10.06
C ASN A 488 -26.68 -19.93 11.14
N MET A 489 -27.15 -21.12 11.55
CA MET A 489 -26.50 -22.06 12.46
C MET A 489 -26.38 -23.47 11.84
N ASP A 490 -26.47 -23.58 10.51
CA ASP A 490 -26.33 -24.84 9.77
C ASP A 490 -25.05 -25.56 10.17
N GLY A 491 -25.12 -26.82 10.55
CA GLY A 491 -23.98 -27.65 10.89
C GLY A 491 -23.12 -27.15 12.07
N MET A 492 -23.59 -26.19 12.89
CA MET A 492 -22.75 -25.54 13.91
C MET A 492 -21.98 -26.52 14.79
N PHE A 493 -22.57 -27.65 15.16
CA PHE A 493 -21.97 -28.74 15.97
C PHE A 493 -21.94 -30.07 15.20
N TYR A 494 -21.94 -30.04 13.87
CA TYR A 494 -21.87 -31.22 13.03
C TYR A 494 -20.61 -32.03 13.35
N HIS A 495 -20.73 -33.37 13.52
CA HIS A 495 -19.62 -34.27 13.88
C HIS A 495 -18.86 -33.91 15.20
N ALA A 496 -19.47 -33.18 16.14
CA ALA A 496 -18.89 -32.95 17.45
C ALA A 496 -19.15 -34.18 18.35
N ASN A 497 -18.38 -35.27 18.12
CA ASN A 497 -18.65 -36.60 18.69
C ASN A 497 -18.16 -36.79 20.14
N SER A 498 -17.21 -35.95 20.62
CA SER A 498 -16.68 -36.07 21.99
C SER A 498 -17.38 -35.18 23.02
N LEU A 499 -18.22 -34.24 22.59
CA LEU A 499 -19.05 -33.46 23.50
C LEU A 499 -20.04 -34.37 24.24
N THR A 500 -20.04 -34.34 25.58
CA THR A 500 -20.95 -35.11 26.41
C THR A 500 -22.22 -34.34 26.77
N SER A 501 -22.08 -33.04 26.89
CA SER A 501 -23.16 -32.09 27.10
C SER A 501 -22.91 -30.79 26.35
N LEU A 502 -23.96 -30.04 26.10
CA LEU A 502 -23.91 -28.74 25.46
C LEU A 502 -24.81 -27.75 26.21
N VAL A 503 -24.30 -26.57 26.56
CA VAL A 503 -25.03 -25.52 27.26
C VAL A 503 -25.33 -24.38 26.32
N LEU A 504 -26.58 -24.21 25.93
CA LEU A 504 -27.08 -23.19 25.00
C LEU A 504 -28.09 -22.25 25.69
N SER A 505 -27.89 -21.99 26.97
CA SER A 505 -28.86 -21.25 27.81
C SER A 505 -29.11 -19.83 27.35
N ASN A 506 -28.11 -19.20 26.67
CA ASN A 506 -28.18 -17.82 26.23
C ASN A 506 -28.56 -17.69 24.73
N PHE A 507 -28.86 -18.82 24.06
CA PHE A 507 -29.17 -18.77 22.64
C PHE A 507 -30.56 -18.18 22.41
N ASP A 508 -30.61 -17.07 21.72
CA ASP A 508 -31.82 -16.51 21.10
C ASP A 508 -31.85 -16.93 19.62
N THR A 509 -32.87 -17.71 19.28
CA THR A 509 -33.04 -18.25 17.92
C THR A 509 -34.14 -17.54 17.13
N SER A 510 -34.62 -16.40 17.61
CA SER A 510 -35.74 -15.67 17.02
C SER A 510 -35.50 -15.17 15.59
N ASN A 511 -34.22 -15.00 15.18
CA ASN A 511 -33.82 -14.61 13.85
C ASN A 511 -33.27 -15.75 12.99
N VAL A 512 -33.12 -16.96 13.55
CA VAL A 512 -32.49 -18.06 12.84
C VAL A 512 -33.43 -18.63 11.77
N VAL A 513 -32.89 -18.74 10.55
CA VAL A 513 -33.59 -19.26 9.37
C VAL A 513 -33.11 -20.66 9.02
N ASN A 514 -31.85 -21.00 9.34
CA ASN A 514 -31.22 -22.26 8.97
C ASN A 514 -30.50 -22.89 10.18
N MET A 515 -30.96 -24.12 10.54
CA MET A 515 -30.34 -25.02 11.53
C MET A 515 -30.18 -26.45 10.97
N GLN A 516 -30.10 -26.59 9.64
CA GLN A 516 -29.87 -27.89 9.03
C GLN A 516 -28.63 -28.54 9.67
N SER A 517 -28.70 -29.85 9.94
CA SER A 517 -27.57 -30.65 10.46
C SER A 517 -26.91 -30.09 11.74
N MET A 518 -27.55 -29.14 12.48
CA MET A 518 -26.90 -28.38 13.55
C MET A 518 -26.24 -29.27 14.60
N PHE A 519 -26.85 -30.42 14.94
CA PHE A 519 -26.33 -31.40 15.90
C PHE A 519 -26.07 -32.76 15.24
N GLU A 520 -26.10 -32.89 13.93
CA GLU A 520 -25.95 -34.16 13.22
C GLU A 520 -24.61 -34.84 13.55
N LEU A 521 -24.66 -36.16 13.65
CA LEU A 521 -23.47 -37.03 13.66
C LEU A 521 -23.40 -37.80 12.34
N GLY A 522 -22.25 -37.84 11.72
CA GLY A 522 -22.08 -38.55 10.44
C GLY A 522 -22.39 -40.03 10.54
N ASP A 523 -22.73 -40.63 9.40
CA ASP A 523 -23.13 -42.05 9.33
C ASP A 523 -22.00 -42.97 9.79
N GLU A 524 -20.74 -42.60 9.58
CA GLU A 524 -19.54 -43.33 9.99
C GLU A 524 -19.18 -43.22 11.48
N ASP A 525 -19.82 -42.30 12.23
CA ASP A 525 -19.48 -41.98 13.61
C ASP A 525 -20.62 -42.36 14.60
N THR A 526 -21.61 -43.10 14.16
CA THR A 526 -22.81 -43.42 14.98
C THR A 526 -22.51 -44.15 16.29
N ASP A 527 -21.40 -44.89 16.37
CA ASP A 527 -20.91 -45.56 17.59
C ASP A 527 -20.12 -44.63 18.51
N LYS A 528 -19.64 -43.50 18.00
CA LYS A 528 -18.84 -42.52 18.74
C LYS A 528 -19.67 -41.45 19.46
N ASP A 529 -21.00 -41.44 19.27
CA ASP A 529 -21.88 -40.45 19.91
C ASP A 529 -21.72 -40.43 21.45
N LYS A 530 -21.38 -39.26 21.99
CA LYS A 530 -21.28 -39.05 23.44
C LYS A 530 -22.25 -38.00 23.97
N LEU A 531 -22.94 -37.26 23.11
CA LEU A 531 -23.84 -36.21 23.50
C LEU A 531 -25.11 -36.80 24.11
N THR A 532 -25.31 -36.58 25.42
CA THR A 532 -26.45 -37.11 26.15
C THR A 532 -27.46 -36.04 26.52
N VAL A 533 -27.06 -34.78 26.63
CA VAL A 533 -27.92 -33.69 27.11
C VAL A 533 -27.57 -32.35 26.49
N ILE A 534 -28.59 -31.57 26.14
CA ILE A 534 -28.49 -30.17 25.72
C ILE A 534 -29.28 -29.32 26.73
N TYR A 535 -28.60 -28.42 27.42
CA TYR A 535 -29.19 -27.51 28.37
C TYR A 535 -29.58 -26.18 27.73
N VAL A 536 -30.85 -25.76 27.99
CA VAL A 536 -31.37 -24.46 27.53
C VAL A 536 -32.17 -23.80 28.66
N ASN A 537 -32.38 -22.49 28.59
CA ASN A 537 -33.32 -21.78 29.49
C ASN A 537 -34.75 -21.76 28.96
N ASN A 538 -34.90 -21.69 27.65
CA ASN A 538 -36.17 -21.59 26.94
C ASN A 538 -36.21 -22.52 25.72
N ASP A 539 -37.41 -22.82 25.24
CA ASP A 539 -37.59 -23.45 23.92
C ASP A 539 -36.93 -22.58 22.83
N PHE A 540 -36.39 -23.19 21.83
CA PHE A 540 -35.92 -22.43 20.66
C PHE A 540 -37.10 -21.81 19.92
N ASN A 541 -36.97 -20.54 19.55
CA ASN A 541 -37.94 -19.88 18.70
C ASN A 541 -37.76 -20.37 17.24
N THR A 542 -38.76 -21.06 16.73
CA THR A 542 -38.74 -21.67 15.39
C THR A 542 -39.63 -20.93 14.39
N ALA A 543 -40.11 -19.73 14.73
CA ALA A 543 -41.07 -18.99 13.89
C ALA A 543 -40.49 -18.64 12.49
N LYS A 544 -39.20 -18.30 12.44
CA LYS A 544 -38.48 -18.00 11.17
C LYS A 544 -37.73 -19.19 10.59
N LEU A 545 -37.66 -20.32 11.33
CA LEU A 545 -36.88 -21.48 10.93
C LEU A 545 -37.45 -22.14 9.68
N ALA A 546 -36.72 -22.05 8.56
CA ALA A 546 -37.10 -22.63 7.29
C ALA A 546 -36.38 -23.96 7.02
N ASN A 547 -35.07 -24.02 7.29
CA ASN A 547 -34.22 -25.19 7.07
C ASN A 547 -33.87 -25.85 8.37
N PHE A 548 -34.34 -27.09 8.59
CA PHE A 548 -34.17 -27.85 9.82
C PHE A 548 -34.01 -29.36 9.58
N SER A 549 -33.68 -29.78 8.34
CA SER A 549 -33.45 -31.18 8.03
C SER A 549 -32.24 -31.72 8.80
N GLU A 550 -32.31 -32.98 9.18
CA GLU A 550 -31.22 -33.77 9.77
C GLU A 550 -30.60 -33.18 11.05
N MET A 551 -31.30 -32.23 11.75
CA MET A 551 -30.77 -31.51 12.93
C MET A 551 -30.16 -32.43 13.99
N PHE A 552 -30.76 -33.59 14.24
CA PHE A 552 -30.34 -34.55 15.26
C PHE A 552 -29.98 -35.92 14.67
N LYS A 553 -29.75 -36.02 13.36
CA LYS A 553 -29.44 -37.29 12.70
C LYS A 553 -28.31 -38.01 13.44
N ASN A 554 -28.54 -39.32 13.70
CA ASN A 554 -27.63 -40.23 14.38
C ASN A 554 -27.33 -39.94 15.86
N ARG A 555 -27.95 -38.93 16.52
CA ARG A 555 -27.80 -38.63 17.95
C ARG A 555 -28.61 -39.61 18.82
N LYS A 556 -28.26 -40.89 18.77
CA LYS A 556 -28.99 -41.99 19.43
C LYS A 556 -28.89 -41.95 20.97
N LYS A 557 -27.86 -41.28 21.54
CA LYS A 557 -27.69 -41.16 23.01
C LYS A 557 -28.35 -39.92 23.60
N LEU A 558 -28.74 -38.95 22.81
CA LEU A 558 -29.35 -37.71 23.27
C LEU A 558 -30.75 -38.00 23.87
N ARG A 559 -31.04 -37.41 25.05
CA ARG A 559 -32.31 -37.51 25.76
C ARG A 559 -32.76 -36.11 26.18
N GLY A 560 -34.05 -35.89 26.14
CA GLY A 560 -34.67 -34.75 26.81
C GLY A 560 -34.64 -34.90 28.34
N GLY A 561 -34.86 -33.80 29.04
CA GLY A 561 -34.75 -33.73 30.52
C GLY A 561 -35.64 -34.69 31.27
N ASN A 562 -36.75 -35.10 30.69
CA ASN A 562 -37.69 -36.13 31.24
C ASN A 562 -37.58 -37.47 30.49
N GLY A 563 -36.50 -37.68 29.73
CA GLY A 563 -36.17 -38.95 29.08
C GLY A 563 -36.76 -39.16 27.69
N SER A 564 -37.39 -38.17 27.09
CA SER A 564 -37.90 -38.26 25.72
C SER A 564 -36.80 -38.48 24.70
N TYR A 565 -37.08 -39.32 23.70
CA TYR A 565 -36.18 -39.59 22.57
C TYR A 565 -36.94 -40.13 21.36
N LEU A 566 -36.34 -40.07 20.18
CA LEU A 566 -36.81 -40.76 18.99
C LEU A 566 -35.94 -42.00 18.73
N ALA A 567 -36.57 -43.11 18.40
CA ALA A 567 -35.85 -44.32 17.98
C ALA A 567 -35.00 -44.08 16.69
N ASN A 568 -35.50 -43.23 15.82
CA ASN A 568 -34.76 -42.69 14.69
C ASN A 568 -34.67 -41.15 14.82
N PRO A 569 -33.56 -40.61 15.32
CA PRO A 569 -33.39 -39.15 15.47
C PRO A 569 -33.43 -38.36 14.17
N SER A 570 -33.22 -39.00 13.02
CA SER A 570 -33.23 -38.33 11.72
C SER A 570 -34.60 -37.78 11.31
N ILE A 571 -35.68 -38.25 11.94
CA ILE A 571 -37.04 -37.77 11.67
C ILE A 571 -37.47 -36.61 12.58
N ALA A 572 -36.58 -36.14 13.47
CA ALA A 572 -36.90 -35.04 14.37
C ALA A 572 -37.14 -33.75 13.54
N ASP A 573 -38.33 -33.20 13.69
CA ASP A 573 -38.70 -31.91 13.15
C ASP A 573 -38.42 -30.78 14.16
N LYS A 574 -38.72 -29.54 13.78
CA LYS A 574 -38.49 -28.36 14.63
C LYS A 574 -39.25 -28.39 15.97
N SER A 575 -40.28 -29.27 16.15
CA SER A 575 -40.97 -29.40 17.42
C SER A 575 -40.11 -30.06 18.52
N TRP A 576 -39.00 -30.72 18.16
CA TRP A 576 -38.04 -31.29 19.08
C TRP A 576 -37.02 -30.28 19.63
N LEU A 577 -37.00 -29.07 19.14
CA LEU A 577 -36.17 -27.95 19.61
C LEU A 577 -36.79 -27.25 20.85
N ARG A 578 -37.23 -28.05 21.82
CA ARG A 578 -37.89 -27.56 23.01
C ARG A 578 -37.49 -28.35 24.25
N ILE A 579 -37.75 -27.74 25.41
CA ILE A 579 -37.62 -28.38 26.72
C ILE A 579 -38.60 -29.56 26.79
N ASP A 580 -38.09 -30.69 27.23
CA ASP A 580 -38.81 -31.94 27.33
C ASP A 580 -39.87 -31.89 28.41
N ASP A 581 -41.14 -32.03 28.03
CA ASP A 581 -42.31 -32.06 28.92
C ASP A 581 -43.36 -33.05 28.36
N PRO A 582 -43.04 -34.37 28.38
CA PRO A 582 -43.92 -35.39 27.83
C PRO A 582 -45.25 -35.52 28.56
N THR A 583 -45.32 -35.14 29.85
CA THR A 583 -46.55 -35.19 30.66
C THR A 583 -47.62 -34.21 30.14
N HIS A 584 -47.22 -33.15 29.48
CA HIS A 584 -48.10 -32.18 28.81
C HIS A 584 -48.13 -32.36 27.27
N GLY A 585 -47.70 -33.51 26.77
CA GLY A 585 -47.71 -33.82 25.34
C GLY A 585 -46.65 -33.06 24.55
N ARG A 586 -45.58 -32.61 25.19
CA ARG A 586 -44.51 -31.81 24.58
C ARG A 586 -43.14 -32.51 24.69
N PRO A 587 -42.93 -33.70 24.11
CA PRO A 587 -41.60 -34.29 24.11
C PRO A 587 -40.61 -33.40 23.36
N GLY A 588 -39.36 -33.35 23.81
CA GLY A 588 -38.29 -32.53 23.20
C GLY A 588 -36.91 -33.06 23.54
N TYR A 589 -35.87 -32.55 22.89
CA TYR A 589 -34.50 -32.97 23.15
C TYR A 589 -33.76 -32.09 24.17
N PHE A 590 -34.40 -31.03 24.67
CA PHE A 590 -33.72 -30.13 25.58
C PHE A 590 -34.03 -30.40 27.03
N THR A 591 -33.06 -30.13 27.87
CA THR A 591 -33.17 -30.14 29.33
C THR A 591 -33.13 -28.69 29.85
N ARG A 592 -34.02 -28.33 30.78
CA ARG A 592 -33.95 -27.04 31.44
C ARG A 592 -32.66 -26.97 32.25
N LYS A 593 -31.88 -25.89 32.07
CA LYS A 593 -30.69 -25.69 32.89
C LYS A 593 -31.08 -25.59 34.37
N PRO A 594 -30.43 -26.37 35.28
CA PRO A 594 -30.66 -26.27 36.72
C PRO A 594 -30.40 -24.88 37.28
#